data_201215d4575096de91df712aed7911e6
#
_entry.id   201215d4575096de91df712aed7911e6
#
_cell.length_a   1.000
_cell.length_b   1.000
_cell.length_c   1.000
_cell.angle_alpha   90.00
_cell.angle_beta   90.00
_cell.angle_gamma   90.00
#
_symmetry.space_group_name_H-M   'P 1'
#
loop_
_entity.id
_entity.type
_entity.pdbx_description
1 polymer ?
#
loop_
_entity_poly.entity_id
_entity_poly.type
_entity_poly.pdbx_seq_one_letter_code
_entity_poly.pdbx_strand_id
1 'polypeptide(L)'
;MNIIIGISGPFANGELHIGHAASSLPGDVISRYHRLKGDKVILVSGTDCHGTPTEVKALQENKSPKEIVDDCHVSFSKDFKDFGISFDLYNRTDDPYHKEFVQEQFVKYYNNGYLEEKEEEQLYCDHCKLFLADRYIIGICPKCGSEIKGDECEKCGSLLTIDEVKETKCAICGNKASYKKNRNLYFKLSIFQDNIKELLDSKRNDWRENAVNFTERYLKEGIPDRCASRTLNYGIDIPIDGFKDKKLYGWFENVWGYVTASKKYAEENKLNWEDFWKGNNSKIYLVHAKDNIPFHTVIFPSLLLATNDNYR
;
A
#
# COMPACT_ATOMS: atom_id res chain seq x y z
N MET A 1 -17.10 1.70 23.01
CA MET A 1 -16.98 1.88 21.55
C MET A 1 -16.24 0.69 20.93
N ASN A 2 -16.38 0.48 19.63
CA ASN A 2 -15.57 -0.46 18.87
C ASN A 2 -14.40 0.31 18.22
N ILE A 3 -13.17 -0.10 18.47
CA ILE A 3 -11.97 0.63 18.08
C ILE A 3 -11.12 -0.29 17.19
N ILE A 4 -10.81 0.18 15.99
CA ILE A 4 -9.75 -0.40 15.15
C ILE A 4 -8.52 0.49 15.24
N ILE A 5 -7.37 -0.14 15.42
CA ILE A 5 -6.09 0.52 15.28
C ILE A 5 -5.27 -0.29 14.28
N GLY A 6 -5.08 0.29 13.10
CA GLY A 6 -4.23 -0.26 12.05
C GLY A 6 -2.87 0.44 12.07
N ILE A 7 -1.80 -0.30 12.26
CA ILE A 7 -0.44 0.21 12.13
C ILE A 7 0.10 -0.23 10.76
N SER A 8 0.66 0.69 9.99
CA SER A 8 1.22 0.35 8.68
C SER A 8 2.34 -0.68 8.80
N GLY A 9 2.23 -1.75 8.02
CA GLY A 9 3.19 -2.83 8.02
C GLY A 9 4.50 -2.47 7.32
N PRO A 10 5.64 -2.96 7.83
CA PRO A 10 6.92 -2.81 7.15
C PRO A 10 7.02 -3.68 5.91
N PHE A 11 7.72 -3.19 4.89
CA PHE A 11 8.06 -3.96 3.71
C PHE A 11 9.04 -5.09 4.03
N ALA A 12 8.82 -6.26 3.42
CA ALA A 12 9.69 -7.42 3.54
C ALA A 12 10.95 -7.28 2.64
N ASN A 13 11.84 -6.34 2.98
CA ASN A 13 13.07 -6.08 2.22
C ASN A 13 14.32 -5.80 3.07
N GLY A 14 14.23 -5.97 4.39
CA GLY A 14 15.33 -5.73 5.31
C GLY A 14 14.91 -5.86 6.77
N GLU A 15 15.76 -5.47 7.69
CA GLU A 15 15.49 -5.49 9.13
C GLU A 15 14.66 -4.27 9.57
N LEU A 16 13.98 -4.40 10.71
CA LEU A 16 13.34 -3.25 11.35
C LEU A 16 14.40 -2.28 11.87
N HIS A 17 14.05 -1.01 11.89
CA HIS A 17 14.87 0.05 12.45
C HIS A 17 14.05 0.95 13.37
N ILE A 18 14.70 1.87 14.07
CA ILE A 18 14.06 2.76 15.05
C ILE A 18 12.88 3.55 14.47
N GLY A 19 12.85 3.82 13.17
CA GLY A 19 11.72 4.47 12.51
C GLY A 19 10.46 3.62 12.54
N HIS A 20 10.57 2.31 12.37
CA HIS A 20 9.43 1.38 12.49
C HIS A 20 8.90 1.34 13.93
N ALA A 21 9.79 1.29 14.93
CA ALA A 21 9.41 1.37 16.33
C ALA A 21 8.69 2.70 16.65
N ALA A 22 9.24 3.83 16.19
CA ALA A 22 8.66 5.15 16.39
C ALA A 22 7.28 5.32 15.74
N SER A 23 7.04 4.70 14.59
CA SER A 23 5.74 4.73 13.93
C SER A 23 4.72 3.78 14.56
N SER A 24 5.16 2.68 15.18
CA SER A 24 4.27 1.66 15.76
C SER A 24 3.83 1.99 17.19
N LEU A 25 4.72 2.60 17.97
CA LEU A 25 4.47 2.90 19.38
C LEU A 25 3.20 3.74 19.64
N PRO A 26 2.90 4.80 18.87
CA PRO A 26 1.66 5.56 19.07
C PRO A 26 0.39 4.71 18.95
N GLY A 27 0.37 3.74 18.03
CA GLY A 27 -0.76 2.82 17.87
C GLY A 27 -0.95 1.93 19.10
N ASP A 28 0.12 1.40 19.65
CA ASP A 28 0.06 0.58 20.88
C ASP A 28 -0.39 1.41 22.08
N VAL A 29 0.09 2.65 22.24
CA VAL A 29 -0.33 3.55 23.31
C VAL A 29 -1.83 3.86 23.21
N ILE A 30 -2.36 4.16 22.01
CA ILE A 30 -3.79 4.39 21.76
C ILE A 30 -4.58 3.14 22.13
N SER A 31 -4.09 1.96 21.73
CA SER A 31 -4.73 0.67 22.02
C SER A 31 -4.86 0.43 23.53
N ARG A 32 -3.78 0.59 24.28
CA ARG A 32 -3.77 0.44 25.76
C ARG A 32 -4.71 1.45 26.42
N TYR A 33 -4.72 2.70 25.98
CA TYR A 33 -5.62 3.71 26.49
C TYR A 33 -7.09 3.31 26.33
N HIS A 34 -7.49 2.86 25.12
CA HIS A 34 -8.88 2.45 24.87
C HIS A 34 -9.25 1.17 25.62
N ARG A 35 -8.33 0.21 25.74
CA ARG A 35 -8.56 -0.99 26.56
C ARG A 35 -8.79 -0.65 28.03
N LEU A 36 -7.99 0.29 28.59
CA LEU A 36 -8.19 0.77 29.95
C LEU A 36 -9.52 1.50 30.17
N LYS A 37 -10.06 2.14 29.12
CA LYS A 37 -11.40 2.75 29.15
C LYS A 37 -12.54 1.72 29.07
N GLY A 38 -12.27 0.46 28.81
CA GLY A 38 -13.27 -0.57 28.61
C GLY A 38 -13.88 -0.59 27.20
N ASP A 39 -13.24 0.06 26.21
CA ASP A 39 -13.64 -0.05 24.80
C ASP A 39 -13.25 -1.45 24.26
N LYS A 40 -13.97 -1.94 23.25
CA LYS A 40 -13.58 -3.13 22.48
C LYS A 40 -12.54 -2.71 21.44
N VAL A 41 -11.31 -3.20 21.54
CA VAL A 41 -10.18 -2.78 20.72
C VAL A 41 -9.65 -3.94 19.92
N ILE A 42 -9.35 -3.69 18.64
CA ILE A 42 -8.58 -4.59 17.78
C ILE A 42 -7.38 -3.80 17.24
N LEU A 43 -6.18 -4.19 17.66
CA LEU A 43 -4.90 -3.62 17.20
C LEU A 43 -4.25 -4.59 16.21
N VAL A 44 -4.10 -4.16 14.97
CA VAL A 44 -3.55 -5.00 13.89
C VAL A 44 -2.42 -4.31 13.14
N SER A 45 -1.56 -5.14 12.59
CA SER A 45 -0.56 -4.80 11.60
C SER A 45 -0.22 -6.04 10.79
N GLY A 46 0.81 -5.96 9.96
CA GLY A 46 1.31 -7.11 9.22
C GLY A 46 2.54 -6.79 8.42
N THR A 47 3.17 -7.81 7.88
CA THR A 47 4.27 -7.68 6.93
C THR A 47 3.71 -7.37 5.55
N ASP A 48 4.18 -6.28 4.92
CA ASP A 48 3.91 -5.98 3.52
C ASP A 48 4.84 -6.83 2.64
N CYS A 49 4.23 -7.83 1.98
CA CYS A 49 4.96 -8.92 1.34
C CYS A 49 5.26 -8.67 -0.14
N HIS A 50 4.49 -7.81 -0.81
CA HIS A 50 4.48 -7.71 -2.26
C HIS A 50 5.09 -6.40 -2.75
N GLY A 51 5.65 -6.43 -3.96
CA GLY A 51 6.17 -5.26 -4.64
C GLY A 51 7.62 -5.39 -5.09
N THR A 52 8.05 -4.43 -5.91
CA THR A 52 9.40 -4.40 -6.50
C THR A 52 10.54 -4.47 -5.47
N PRO A 53 10.45 -3.86 -4.26
CA PRO A 53 11.54 -3.96 -3.28
C PRO A 53 11.83 -5.39 -2.84
N THR A 54 10.80 -6.21 -2.64
CA THR A 54 10.95 -7.63 -2.26
C THR A 54 11.56 -8.45 -3.38
N GLU A 55 11.11 -8.26 -4.63
CA GLU A 55 11.70 -8.96 -5.79
C GLU A 55 13.18 -8.57 -6.02
N VAL A 56 13.49 -7.28 -5.91
CA VAL A 56 14.91 -6.81 -6.03
C VAL A 56 15.78 -7.42 -4.95
N LYS A 57 15.31 -7.46 -3.72
CA LYS A 57 16.03 -8.07 -2.59
C LYS A 57 16.25 -9.57 -2.82
N ALA A 58 15.22 -10.28 -3.29
CA ALA A 58 15.30 -11.70 -3.62
C ALA A 58 16.36 -11.99 -4.69
N LEU A 59 16.40 -11.18 -5.76
CA LEU A 59 17.42 -11.29 -6.80
C LEU A 59 18.84 -11.03 -6.27
N GLN A 60 19.00 -10.03 -5.38
CA GLN A 60 20.30 -9.70 -4.78
C GLN A 60 20.83 -10.81 -3.88
N GLU A 61 19.95 -11.51 -3.16
CA GLU A 61 20.30 -12.59 -2.25
C GLU A 61 20.25 -13.98 -2.88
N ASN A 62 19.90 -14.07 -4.17
CA ASN A 62 19.69 -15.34 -4.88
C ASN A 62 18.71 -16.28 -4.14
N LYS A 63 17.62 -15.66 -3.62
CA LYS A 63 16.50 -16.32 -2.96
C LYS A 63 15.21 -16.11 -3.74
N SER A 64 14.19 -16.89 -3.45
CA SER A 64 12.83 -16.59 -3.91
C SER A 64 12.25 -15.41 -3.10
N PRO A 65 11.33 -14.61 -3.67
CA PRO A 65 10.60 -13.58 -2.91
C PRO A 65 9.91 -14.14 -1.66
N LYS A 66 9.39 -15.35 -1.75
CA LYS A 66 8.73 -16.03 -0.62
C LYS A 66 9.68 -16.29 0.55
N GLU A 67 10.90 -16.71 0.30
CA GLU A 67 11.93 -16.92 1.34
C GLU A 67 12.28 -15.60 2.04
N ILE A 68 12.46 -14.51 1.27
CA ILE A 68 12.71 -13.17 1.84
C ILE A 68 11.56 -12.75 2.75
N VAL A 69 10.33 -12.93 2.29
CA VAL A 69 9.13 -12.58 3.06
C VAL A 69 9.01 -13.41 4.34
N ASP A 70 9.27 -14.71 4.26
CA ASP A 70 9.20 -15.60 5.43
C ASP A 70 10.24 -15.21 6.48
N ASP A 71 11.49 -14.98 6.06
CA ASP A 71 12.57 -14.53 6.95
C ASP A 71 12.21 -13.19 7.63
N CYS A 72 11.75 -12.20 6.85
CA CYS A 72 11.35 -10.89 7.35
C CYS A 72 10.15 -11.00 8.32
N HIS A 73 9.12 -11.77 7.97
CA HIS A 73 7.93 -11.89 8.81
C HIS A 73 8.24 -12.48 10.18
N VAL A 74 9.09 -13.51 10.22
CA VAL A 74 9.55 -14.11 11.49
C VAL A 74 10.33 -13.10 12.31
N SER A 75 11.30 -12.39 11.69
CA SER A 75 12.10 -11.36 12.36
C SER A 75 11.21 -10.23 12.90
N PHE A 76 10.34 -9.65 12.05
CA PHE A 76 9.48 -8.54 12.45
C PHE A 76 8.53 -8.91 13.58
N SER A 77 7.92 -10.11 13.51
CA SER A 77 7.03 -10.60 14.56
C SER A 77 7.74 -10.71 15.90
N LYS A 78 9.00 -11.18 15.87
CA LYS A 78 9.83 -11.28 17.07
C LYS A 78 10.20 -9.89 17.60
N ASP A 79 10.67 -8.99 16.73
CA ASP A 79 11.13 -7.66 17.12
C ASP A 79 9.99 -6.83 17.74
N PHE A 80 8.80 -6.84 17.14
CA PHE A 80 7.63 -6.15 17.70
C PHE A 80 7.19 -6.74 19.04
N LYS A 81 7.28 -8.06 19.19
CA LYS A 81 7.00 -8.72 20.47
C LYS A 81 8.01 -8.34 21.54
N ASP A 82 9.30 -8.33 21.20
CA ASP A 82 10.39 -7.95 22.12
C ASP A 82 10.29 -6.47 22.48
N PHE A 83 9.84 -5.64 21.54
CA PHE A 83 9.56 -4.21 21.79
C PHE A 83 8.28 -3.97 22.61
N GLY A 84 7.46 -4.99 22.82
CA GLY A 84 6.27 -4.95 23.66
C GLY A 84 5.03 -4.38 23.00
N ILE A 85 4.96 -4.34 21.66
CA ILE A 85 3.73 -3.97 20.93
C ILE A 85 2.68 -5.08 21.10
N SER A 86 1.49 -4.70 21.56
CA SER A 86 0.43 -5.63 21.95
C SER A 86 -0.57 -5.91 20.82
N PHE A 87 -0.09 -6.31 19.64
CA PHE A 87 -0.96 -6.67 18.53
C PHE A 87 -1.94 -7.79 18.93
N ASP A 88 -3.20 -7.63 18.54
CA ASP A 88 -4.18 -8.72 18.59
C ASP A 88 -3.93 -9.71 17.44
N LEU A 89 -3.54 -9.19 16.27
CA LEU A 89 -3.05 -9.99 15.15
C LEU A 89 -1.97 -9.22 14.37
N TYR A 90 -0.79 -9.82 14.22
CA TYR A 90 0.24 -9.41 13.27
C TYR A 90 0.22 -10.38 12.08
N ASN A 91 -0.42 -9.97 10.98
CA ASN A 91 -0.64 -10.82 9.81
C ASN A 91 0.42 -10.56 8.72
N ARG A 92 0.15 -11.02 7.51
CA ARG A 92 1.00 -10.81 6.31
C ARG A 92 0.12 -10.71 5.07
N THR A 93 0.53 -9.91 4.08
CA THR A 93 -0.30 -9.66 2.89
C THR A 93 -0.26 -10.80 1.87
N ASP A 94 0.65 -11.76 2.00
CA ASP A 94 0.66 -12.98 1.19
C ASP A 94 -0.17 -14.15 1.81
N ASP A 95 -0.88 -13.90 2.90
CA ASP A 95 -1.87 -14.84 3.48
C ASP A 95 -2.99 -15.12 2.45
N PRO A 96 -3.35 -16.38 2.19
CA PRO A 96 -4.46 -16.73 1.29
C PRO A 96 -5.77 -16.00 1.61
N TYR A 97 -6.12 -15.87 2.90
CA TYR A 97 -7.31 -15.14 3.34
C TYR A 97 -7.30 -13.66 2.88
N HIS A 98 -6.12 -13.01 2.97
CA HIS A 98 -5.97 -11.64 2.49
C HIS A 98 -6.09 -11.57 0.96
N LYS A 99 -5.42 -12.48 0.24
CA LYS A 99 -5.42 -12.52 -1.22
C LYS A 99 -6.83 -12.69 -1.80
N GLU A 100 -7.58 -13.65 -1.29
CA GLU A 100 -8.97 -13.90 -1.71
C GLU A 100 -9.84 -12.66 -1.47
N PHE A 101 -9.77 -12.08 -0.28
CA PHE A 101 -10.54 -10.89 0.04
C PHE A 101 -10.21 -9.71 -0.90
N VAL A 102 -8.93 -9.45 -1.13
CA VAL A 102 -8.50 -8.35 -2.02
C VAL A 102 -8.94 -8.59 -3.45
N GLN A 103 -8.85 -9.82 -3.95
CA GLN A 103 -9.33 -10.18 -5.29
C GLN A 103 -10.83 -9.96 -5.43
N GLU A 104 -11.63 -10.29 -4.41
CA GLU A 104 -13.06 -10.00 -4.37
C GLU A 104 -13.34 -8.49 -4.47
N GLN A 105 -12.61 -7.65 -3.70
CA GLN A 105 -12.78 -6.20 -3.80
C GLN A 105 -12.39 -5.68 -5.19
N PHE A 106 -11.33 -6.21 -5.77
CA PHE A 106 -10.88 -5.80 -7.11
C PHE A 106 -11.90 -6.14 -8.20
N VAL A 107 -12.56 -7.30 -8.11
CA VAL A 107 -13.69 -7.66 -8.98
C VAL A 107 -14.86 -6.68 -8.80
N LYS A 108 -15.16 -6.25 -7.57
CA LYS A 108 -16.20 -5.22 -7.34
C LYS A 108 -15.84 -3.91 -8.04
N TYR A 109 -14.58 -3.45 -7.96
CA TYR A 109 -14.15 -2.24 -8.68
C TYR A 109 -14.37 -2.34 -10.19
N TYR A 110 -14.04 -3.51 -10.75
CA TYR A 110 -14.23 -3.77 -12.17
C TYR A 110 -15.72 -3.74 -12.56
N ASN A 111 -16.55 -4.47 -11.83
CA ASN A 111 -17.99 -4.56 -12.08
C ASN A 111 -18.71 -3.22 -11.87
N ASN A 112 -18.24 -2.40 -10.94
CA ASN A 112 -18.78 -1.07 -10.66
C ASN A 112 -18.26 0.02 -11.64
N GLY A 113 -17.40 -0.36 -12.62
CA GLY A 113 -16.90 0.55 -13.65
C GLY A 113 -15.80 1.52 -13.18
N TYR A 114 -15.16 1.24 -12.05
CA TYR A 114 -14.06 2.06 -11.51
C TYR A 114 -12.68 1.68 -12.06
N LEU A 115 -12.58 0.61 -12.85
CA LEU A 115 -11.35 0.23 -13.55
C LEU A 115 -11.49 0.51 -15.05
N GLU A 116 -10.43 1.04 -15.65
CA GLU A 116 -10.31 1.33 -17.07
C GLU A 116 -9.05 0.69 -17.63
N GLU A 117 -9.16 0.09 -18.81
CA GLU A 117 -8.00 -0.41 -19.54
C GLU A 117 -7.32 0.74 -20.27
N LYS A 118 -5.97 0.83 -20.12
CA LYS A 118 -5.15 1.77 -20.90
C LYS A 118 -3.94 1.03 -21.46
N GLU A 119 -3.62 1.29 -22.72
CA GLU A 119 -2.38 0.89 -23.34
C GLU A 119 -1.45 2.09 -23.37
N GLU A 120 -0.25 1.94 -22.83
CA GLU A 120 0.75 2.99 -22.77
C GLU A 120 2.14 2.44 -23.08
N GLU A 121 3.05 3.31 -23.49
CA GLU A 121 4.45 2.96 -23.65
C GLU A 121 5.14 2.97 -22.28
N GLN A 122 5.73 1.84 -21.92
CA GLN A 122 6.48 1.70 -20.67
C GLN A 122 7.91 1.25 -20.96
N LEU A 123 8.85 1.64 -20.09
CA LEU A 123 10.21 1.15 -20.15
C LEU A 123 10.28 -0.37 -19.97
N TYR A 124 11.03 -1.01 -20.83
CA TYR A 124 11.21 -2.46 -20.88
C TYR A 124 12.68 -2.81 -20.96
N CYS A 125 13.11 -3.81 -20.22
CA CYS A 125 14.45 -4.38 -20.32
C CYS A 125 14.43 -5.61 -21.23
N ASP A 126 15.04 -5.52 -22.40
CA ASP A 126 15.10 -6.64 -23.35
C ASP A 126 15.95 -7.81 -22.85
N HIS A 127 16.94 -7.54 -21.99
CA HIS A 127 17.78 -8.57 -21.37
C HIS A 127 17.05 -9.33 -20.27
N CYS A 128 16.43 -8.62 -19.31
CA CYS A 128 15.69 -9.22 -18.21
C CYS A 128 14.26 -9.65 -18.61
N LYS A 129 13.80 -9.24 -19.81
CA LYS A 129 12.47 -9.53 -20.35
C LYS A 129 11.33 -9.08 -19.41
N LEU A 130 11.48 -7.90 -18.81
CA LEU A 130 10.48 -7.36 -17.90
C LEU A 130 10.24 -5.88 -18.14
N PHE A 131 9.01 -5.43 -17.88
CA PHE A 131 8.68 -4.02 -17.81
C PHE A 131 9.27 -3.42 -16.55
N LEU A 132 9.91 -2.26 -16.72
CA LEU A 132 10.55 -1.56 -15.62
C LEU A 132 9.54 -0.61 -14.97
N ALA A 133 9.21 -0.90 -13.73
CA ALA A 133 8.35 -0.06 -12.89
C ALA A 133 9.14 0.37 -11.66
N ASP A 134 8.85 1.57 -11.17
CA ASP A 134 9.35 2.06 -9.90
C ASP A 134 10.89 1.85 -9.74
N ARG A 135 11.30 1.12 -8.71
CA ARG A 135 12.72 0.90 -8.36
C ARG A 135 13.50 0.00 -9.33
N TYR A 136 12.87 -0.52 -10.36
CA TYR A 136 13.58 -1.20 -11.46
C TYR A 136 14.27 -0.25 -12.45
N ILE A 137 14.05 1.07 -12.29
CA ILE A 137 14.63 2.10 -13.15
C ILE A 137 15.75 2.82 -12.40
N ILE A 138 16.90 2.92 -13.03
CA ILE A 138 17.98 3.85 -12.65
C ILE A 138 18.13 4.86 -13.77
N GLY A 139 18.38 6.11 -13.44
CA GLY A 139 18.60 7.16 -14.42
C GLY A 139 19.20 8.42 -13.80
N ILE A 140 19.18 9.50 -14.55
CA ILE A 140 19.74 10.81 -14.14
C ILE A 140 18.60 11.81 -13.96
N CYS A 141 18.55 12.44 -12.82
CA CYS A 141 17.62 13.52 -12.53
C CYS A 141 17.86 14.70 -13.46
N PRO A 142 16.85 15.14 -14.24
CA PRO A 142 17.01 16.27 -15.16
C PRO A 142 17.21 17.60 -14.43
N LYS A 143 16.81 17.72 -13.16
CA LYS A 143 16.86 18.96 -12.38
C LYS A 143 18.19 19.18 -11.66
N CYS A 144 18.80 18.12 -11.11
CA CYS A 144 20.04 18.28 -10.35
C CYS A 144 21.22 17.43 -10.84
N GLY A 145 21.04 16.59 -11.88
CA GLY A 145 22.10 15.77 -12.47
C GLY A 145 22.55 14.57 -11.62
N SER A 146 21.89 14.27 -10.49
CA SER A 146 22.24 13.10 -9.68
C SER A 146 21.59 11.83 -10.21
N GLU A 147 22.20 10.68 -9.92
CA GLU A 147 21.58 9.38 -10.14
C GLU A 147 20.31 9.27 -9.29
N ILE A 148 19.27 8.69 -9.87
CA ILE A 148 17.99 8.43 -9.20
C ILE A 148 17.53 6.99 -9.45
N LYS A 149 16.68 6.50 -8.54
CA LYS A 149 16.01 5.20 -8.66
C LYS A 149 14.50 5.42 -8.69
N GLY A 150 13.89 5.14 -9.85
CA GLY A 150 12.48 5.41 -10.07
C GLY A 150 12.20 6.86 -10.46
N ASP A 151 11.11 7.40 -9.99
CA ASP A 151 10.54 8.71 -10.33
C ASP A 151 10.73 9.79 -9.25
N GLU A 152 11.42 9.47 -8.17
CA GLU A 152 11.69 10.39 -7.06
C GLU A 152 13.19 10.64 -6.89
N CYS A 153 13.59 11.91 -6.87
CA CYS A 153 14.98 12.29 -6.63
C CYS A 153 15.23 12.53 -5.14
N GLU A 154 15.87 11.59 -4.46
CA GLU A 154 16.21 11.70 -3.04
C GLU A 154 17.10 12.92 -2.71
N LYS A 155 17.90 13.39 -3.68
CA LYS A 155 18.83 14.51 -3.48
C LYS A 155 18.15 15.87 -3.53
N CYS A 156 17.26 16.12 -4.49
CA CYS A 156 16.60 17.41 -4.63
C CYS A 156 15.10 17.39 -4.30
N GLY A 157 14.55 16.23 -3.91
CA GLY A 157 13.14 16.08 -3.54
C GLY A 157 12.16 16.22 -4.70
N SER A 158 12.63 16.18 -5.95
CA SER A 158 11.75 16.33 -7.11
C SER A 158 11.02 15.03 -7.40
N LEU A 159 9.70 15.12 -7.55
CA LEU A 159 8.89 14.10 -8.21
C LEU A 159 8.97 14.32 -9.72
N LEU A 160 9.19 13.26 -10.46
CA LEU A 160 9.38 13.24 -11.90
C LEU A 160 8.39 12.25 -12.52
N THR A 161 8.09 12.43 -13.80
CA THR A 161 7.57 11.33 -14.59
C THR A 161 8.74 10.50 -15.13
N ILE A 162 8.52 9.24 -15.43
CA ILE A 162 9.59 8.38 -15.95
C ILE A 162 10.17 8.90 -17.27
N ASP A 163 9.35 9.56 -18.08
CA ASP A 163 9.77 10.17 -19.35
C ASP A 163 10.72 11.36 -19.15
N GLU A 164 10.69 12.02 -18.00
CA GLU A 164 11.62 13.10 -17.66
C GLU A 164 12.99 12.58 -17.24
N VAL A 165 13.09 11.32 -16.78
CA VAL A 165 14.34 10.72 -16.29
C VAL A 165 15.27 10.45 -17.48
N LYS A 166 16.48 10.96 -17.40
CA LYS A 166 17.48 10.79 -18.46
C LYS A 166 18.27 9.51 -18.29
N GLU A 167 18.78 8.96 -19.40
CA GLU A 167 19.70 7.80 -19.42
C GLU A 167 19.16 6.59 -18.64
N THR A 168 17.89 6.29 -18.82
CA THR A 168 17.21 5.21 -18.11
C THR A 168 17.82 3.84 -18.38
N LYS A 169 18.09 3.09 -17.30
CA LYS A 169 18.69 1.75 -17.31
C LYS A 169 17.92 0.82 -16.38
N CYS A 170 18.00 -0.46 -16.67
CA CYS A 170 17.50 -1.50 -15.79
C CYS A 170 18.35 -1.59 -14.51
N ALA A 171 17.73 -1.49 -13.34
CA ALA A 171 18.42 -1.60 -12.06
C ALA A 171 18.98 -3.00 -11.78
N ILE A 172 18.48 -4.04 -12.49
CA ILE A 172 18.93 -5.43 -12.30
C ILE A 172 20.20 -5.71 -13.08
N CYS A 173 20.24 -5.37 -14.38
CA CYS A 173 21.35 -5.77 -15.26
C CYS A 173 22.17 -4.58 -15.80
N GLY A 174 21.79 -3.34 -15.52
CA GLY A 174 22.46 -2.13 -15.99
C GLY A 174 22.24 -1.82 -17.48
N ASN A 175 21.54 -2.67 -18.24
CA ASN A 175 21.29 -2.44 -19.65
C ASN A 175 20.33 -1.28 -19.87
N LYS A 176 20.52 -0.58 -21.02
CA LYS A 176 19.60 0.47 -21.45
C LYS A 176 18.17 -0.09 -21.61
N ALA A 177 17.20 0.67 -21.16
CA ALA A 177 15.79 0.35 -21.35
C ALA A 177 15.29 0.81 -22.73
N SER A 178 14.30 0.10 -23.25
CA SER A 178 13.52 0.45 -24.46
C SER A 178 12.06 0.69 -24.11
N TYR A 179 11.31 1.38 -24.96
CA TYR A 179 9.87 1.53 -24.76
C TYR A 179 9.12 0.39 -25.46
N LYS A 180 8.14 -0.19 -24.75
CA LYS A 180 7.19 -1.14 -25.31
C LYS A 180 5.78 -0.84 -24.83
N LYS A 181 4.80 -1.14 -25.66
CA LYS A 181 3.39 -1.06 -25.30
C LYS A 181 3.05 -2.05 -24.19
N ASN A 182 2.40 -1.56 -23.16
CA ASN A 182 1.91 -2.35 -22.05
C ASN A 182 0.47 -1.99 -21.75
N ARG A 183 -0.39 -3.00 -21.62
CA ARG A 183 -1.80 -2.83 -21.29
C ARG A 183 -1.99 -3.01 -19.79
N ASN A 184 -2.55 -2.01 -19.14
CA ASN A 184 -2.74 -1.97 -17.70
C ASN A 184 -4.18 -1.59 -17.33
N LEU A 185 -4.58 -1.92 -16.09
CA LEU A 185 -5.80 -1.45 -15.46
C LEU A 185 -5.50 -0.21 -14.63
N TYR A 186 -6.27 0.83 -14.86
CA TYR A 186 -6.22 2.08 -14.12
C TYR A 186 -7.46 2.24 -13.24
N PHE A 187 -7.27 2.52 -11.97
CA PHE A 187 -8.35 2.87 -11.07
C PHE A 187 -8.66 4.35 -11.23
N LYS A 188 -9.94 4.66 -11.51
CA LYS A 188 -10.45 6.02 -11.72
C LYS A 188 -10.53 6.78 -10.40
N LEU A 189 -9.39 7.07 -9.80
CA LEU A 189 -9.29 7.72 -8.50
C LEU A 189 -9.86 9.13 -8.51
N SER A 190 -9.76 9.83 -9.66
CA SER A 190 -10.28 11.17 -9.89
C SER A 190 -11.78 11.33 -9.62
N ILE A 191 -12.58 10.26 -9.82
CA ILE A 191 -14.04 10.27 -9.59
C ILE A 191 -14.36 10.54 -8.11
N PHE A 192 -13.50 10.15 -7.19
CA PHE A 192 -13.72 10.28 -5.75
C PHE A 192 -13.27 11.62 -5.15
N GLN A 193 -12.85 12.59 -5.98
CA GLN A 193 -12.30 13.87 -5.51
C GLN A 193 -13.24 14.60 -4.56
N ASP A 194 -14.54 14.70 -4.89
CA ASP A 194 -15.52 15.37 -4.03
C ASP A 194 -15.76 14.62 -2.73
N ASN A 195 -15.80 13.28 -2.78
CA ASN A 195 -15.93 12.45 -1.58
C ASN A 195 -14.73 12.60 -0.64
N ILE A 196 -13.51 12.67 -1.19
CA ILE A 196 -12.29 12.89 -0.38
C ILE A 196 -12.29 14.29 0.22
N LYS A 197 -12.82 15.30 -0.49
CA LYS A 197 -12.98 16.64 0.04
C LYS A 197 -13.96 16.67 1.22
N GLU A 198 -15.12 16.04 1.07
CA GLU A 198 -16.12 15.91 2.15
C GLU A 198 -15.54 15.17 3.36
N LEU A 199 -14.80 14.08 3.13
CA LEU A 199 -14.11 13.34 4.19
C LEU A 199 -13.11 14.24 4.91
N LEU A 200 -12.26 14.97 4.19
CA LEU A 200 -11.29 15.89 4.76
C LEU A 200 -11.96 16.96 5.62
N ASP A 201 -13.03 17.59 5.11
CA ASP A 201 -13.76 18.61 5.83
C ASP A 201 -14.38 18.07 7.13
N SER A 202 -14.90 16.83 7.11
CA SER A 202 -15.44 16.15 8.28
C SER A 202 -14.39 15.75 9.31
N LYS A 203 -13.14 15.50 8.87
CA LYS A 203 -12.04 14.99 9.71
C LYS A 203 -10.96 16.04 10.01
N ARG A 204 -11.14 17.28 9.58
CA ARG A 204 -10.17 18.37 9.72
C ARG A 204 -9.64 18.56 11.14
N ASN A 205 -10.49 18.39 12.14
CA ASN A 205 -10.13 18.54 13.55
C ASN A 205 -9.63 17.23 14.19
N ASP A 206 -9.84 16.09 13.53
CA ASP A 206 -9.40 14.77 14.02
C ASP A 206 -8.04 14.38 13.48
N TRP A 207 -7.73 14.78 12.23
CA TRP A 207 -6.49 14.44 11.57
C TRP A 207 -5.33 15.35 11.99
N ARG A 208 -4.12 14.83 11.89
CA ARG A 208 -2.91 15.61 12.08
C ARG A 208 -2.80 16.69 11.01
N GLU A 209 -2.28 17.86 11.38
CA GLU A 209 -2.13 19.02 10.49
C GLU A 209 -1.37 18.68 9.19
N ASN A 210 -0.31 17.88 9.27
CA ASN A 210 0.44 17.44 8.09
C ASN A 210 -0.40 16.58 7.14
N ALA A 211 -1.29 15.74 7.65
CA ALA A 211 -2.21 14.94 6.83
C ALA A 211 -3.27 15.83 6.16
N VAL A 212 -3.83 16.79 6.91
CA VAL A 212 -4.77 17.78 6.38
C VAL A 212 -4.12 18.57 5.25
N ASN A 213 -2.97 19.21 5.51
CA ASN A 213 -2.27 20.05 4.54
C ASN A 213 -1.84 19.27 3.27
N PHE A 214 -1.40 18.02 3.43
CA PHE A 214 -1.06 17.17 2.28
C PHE A 214 -2.29 16.88 1.43
N THR A 215 -3.39 16.46 2.06
CA THR A 215 -4.62 16.10 1.35
C THR A 215 -5.25 17.30 0.65
N GLU A 216 -5.24 18.49 1.29
CA GLU A 216 -5.68 19.74 0.66
C GLU A 216 -4.89 20.08 -0.61
N ARG A 217 -3.55 19.97 -0.53
CA ARG A 217 -2.69 20.20 -1.69
C ARG A 217 -3.01 19.21 -2.81
N TYR A 218 -3.17 17.92 -2.48
CA TYR A 218 -3.45 16.88 -3.46
C TYR A 218 -4.81 17.09 -4.16
N LEU A 219 -5.84 17.50 -3.39
CA LEU A 219 -7.15 17.90 -3.94
C LEU A 219 -7.05 19.13 -4.83
N LYS A 220 -6.24 20.14 -4.45
CA LYS A 220 -6.05 21.37 -5.22
C LYS A 220 -5.34 21.14 -6.56
N GLU A 221 -4.40 20.22 -6.58
CA GLU A 221 -3.67 19.82 -7.80
C GLU A 221 -4.51 18.90 -8.70
N GLY A 222 -5.61 18.34 -8.19
CA GLY A 222 -6.44 17.33 -8.84
C GLY A 222 -5.91 15.92 -8.60
N ILE A 223 -6.80 14.99 -8.22
CA ILE A 223 -6.44 13.60 -7.94
C ILE A 223 -6.30 12.85 -9.28
N PRO A 224 -5.11 12.38 -9.66
CA PRO A 224 -4.92 11.61 -10.90
C PRO A 224 -5.38 10.16 -10.73
N ASP A 225 -5.88 9.58 -11.83
CA ASP A 225 -6.10 8.15 -11.91
C ASP A 225 -4.80 7.37 -11.71
N ARG A 226 -4.88 6.19 -11.12
CA ARG A 226 -3.70 5.40 -10.75
C ARG A 226 -3.70 4.02 -11.42
N CYS A 227 -2.54 3.65 -11.96
CA CYS A 227 -2.33 2.31 -12.48
C CYS A 227 -2.40 1.29 -11.32
N ALA A 228 -3.41 0.42 -11.37
CA ALA A 228 -3.70 -0.58 -10.35
C ALA A 228 -3.09 -1.96 -10.65
N SER A 229 -2.52 -2.14 -11.83
CA SER A 229 -1.85 -3.38 -12.25
C SER A 229 -0.35 -3.17 -12.45
N ARG A 230 0.42 -4.24 -12.27
CA ARG A 230 1.88 -4.27 -12.50
C ARG A 230 2.27 -5.57 -13.19
N THR A 231 3.26 -5.50 -14.08
CA THR A 231 3.91 -6.69 -14.62
C THR A 231 5.01 -7.12 -13.64
N LEU A 232 4.67 -7.99 -12.71
CA LEU A 232 5.55 -8.54 -11.67
C LEU A 232 5.40 -10.05 -11.63
N ASN A 233 6.39 -10.73 -11.06
CA ASN A 233 6.35 -12.18 -10.87
C ASN A 233 5.77 -12.58 -9.51
N TYR A 234 5.87 -11.70 -8.51
CA TYR A 234 5.42 -11.95 -7.15
C TYR A 234 4.42 -10.88 -6.70
N GLY A 235 3.23 -11.30 -6.27
CA GLY A 235 2.13 -10.42 -5.89
C GLY A 235 0.79 -11.14 -5.95
N ILE A 236 -0.29 -10.40 -5.76
CA ILE A 236 -1.67 -10.92 -5.90
C ILE A 236 -2.06 -10.90 -7.38
N ASP A 237 -2.50 -12.04 -7.89
CA ASP A 237 -2.98 -12.17 -9.27
C ASP A 237 -4.24 -11.34 -9.51
N ILE A 238 -4.34 -10.70 -10.67
CA ILE A 238 -5.56 -9.99 -11.08
C ILE A 238 -6.59 -11.00 -11.59
N PRO A 239 -7.76 -11.12 -10.94
CA PRO A 239 -8.77 -12.12 -11.29
C PRO A 239 -9.68 -11.65 -12.45
N ILE A 240 -9.15 -10.88 -13.39
CA ILE A 240 -9.86 -10.30 -14.53
C ILE A 240 -9.31 -10.91 -15.83
N ASP A 241 -10.20 -11.36 -16.71
CA ASP A 241 -9.79 -11.94 -17.98
C ASP A 241 -9.01 -10.92 -18.82
N GLY A 242 -7.92 -11.41 -19.41
CA GLY A 242 -6.97 -10.58 -20.15
C GLY A 242 -5.90 -9.87 -19.31
N PHE A 243 -5.92 -10.05 -17.97
CA PHE A 243 -4.94 -9.48 -17.05
C PHE A 243 -4.36 -10.49 -16.06
N LYS A 244 -4.56 -11.79 -16.29
CA LYS A 244 -4.06 -12.87 -15.39
C LYS A 244 -2.54 -12.98 -15.33
N ASP A 245 -1.83 -12.38 -16.29
CA ASP A 245 -0.37 -12.23 -16.32
C ASP A 245 0.15 -11.05 -15.48
N LYS A 246 -0.78 -10.26 -14.91
CA LYS A 246 -0.48 -9.10 -14.08
C LYS A 246 -0.71 -9.37 -12.61
N LYS A 247 -0.06 -8.56 -11.78
CA LYS A 247 -0.28 -8.50 -10.33
C LYS A 247 -0.94 -7.18 -9.94
N LEU A 248 -1.65 -7.19 -8.83
CA LEU A 248 -2.13 -5.96 -8.21
C LEU A 248 -0.95 -5.07 -7.80
N TYR A 249 -1.11 -3.78 -7.98
CA TYR A 249 -0.18 -2.81 -7.40
C TYR A 249 -0.28 -2.83 -5.88
N GLY A 250 0.86 -2.94 -5.19
CA GLY A 250 0.91 -3.16 -3.74
C GLY A 250 0.05 -2.19 -2.92
N TRP A 251 -0.04 -0.92 -3.31
CA TRP A 251 -0.87 0.05 -2.60
C TRP A 251 -2.39 -0.13 -2.80
N PHE A 252 -2.82 -0.93 -3.76
CA PHE A 252 -4.23 -1.31 -3.93
C PHE A 252 -4.59 -2.58 -3.16
N GLU A 253 -3.61 -3.24 -2.55
CA GLU A 253 -3.84 -4.45 -1.76
C GLU A 253 -3.43 -4.30 -0.29
N ASN A 254 -2.25 -3.72 -0.01
CA ASN A 254 -1.69 -3.69 1.34
C ASN A 254 -2.55 -2.92 2.36
N VAL A 255 -3.23 -1.84 1.92
CA VAL A 255 -4.15 -1.07 2.79
C VAL A 255 -5.36 -1.89 3.25
N TRP A 256 -5.75 -2.94 2.51
CA TRP A 256 -6.75 -3.90 2.93
C TRP A 256 -6.25 -4.82 4.05
N GLY A 257 -4.95 -4.84 4.31
CA GLY A 257 -4.35 -5.58 5.40
C GLY A 257 -4.97 -5.24 6.76
N TYR A 258 -5.39 -3.99 6.97
CA TYR A 258 -6.09 -3.57 8.18
C TYR A 258 -7.45 -4.24 8.32
N VAL A 259 -8.23 -4.29 7.23
CA VAL A 259 -9.55 -4.92 7.22
C VAL A 259 -9.42 -6.42 7.38
N THR A 260 -8.56 -7.05 6.59
CA THR A 260 -8.44 -8.52 6.59
C THR A 260 -7.86 -9.07 7.89
N ALA A 261 -6.86 -8.41 8.47
CA ALA A 261 -6.32 -8.80 9.76
C ALA A 261 -7.35 -8.64 10.89
N SER A 262 -8.05 -7.49 10.95
CA SER A 262 -9.07 -7.28 11.98
C SER A 262 -10.29 -8.17 11.79
N LYS A 263 -10.70 -8.46 10.55
CA LYS A 263 -11.77 -9.39 10.22
C LYS A 263 -11.42 -10.82 10.65
N LYS A 264 -10.22 -11.29 10.28
CA LYS A 264 -9.72 -12.62 10.69
C LYS A 264 -9.67 -12.78 12.21
N TYR A 265 -9.09 -11.79 12.90
CA TYR A 265 -9.09 -11.80 14.37
C TYR A 265 -10.50 -11.82 14.97
N ALA A 266 -11.41 -10.98 14.44
CA ALA A 266 -12.77 -10.92 14.93
C ALA A 266 -13.51 -12.27 14.75
N GLU A 267 -13.38 -12.90 13.59
CA GLU A 267 -13.98 -14.22 13.30
C GLU A 267 -13.44 -15.32 14.25
N GLU A 268 -12.12 -15.37 14.45
CA GLU A 268 -11.48 -16.31 15.39
C GLU A 268 -11.93 -16.12 16.84
N ASN A 269 -12.27 -14.86 17.21
CA ASN A 269 -12.73 -14.51 18.56
C ASN A 269 -14.26 -14.35 18.67
N LYS A 270 -15.03 -14.76 17.66
CA LYS A 270 -16.51 -14.71 17.63
C LYS A 270 -17.07 -13.29 17.80
N LEU A 271 -16.35 -12.30 17.29
CA LEU A 271 -16.79 -10.92 17.19
C LEU A 271 -17.34 -10.63 15.79
N ASN A 272 -18.30 -9.71 15.71
CA ASN A 272 -18.76 -9.22 14.40
C ASN A 272 -17.81 -8.11 13.91
N TRP A 273 -17.01 -8.39 12.89
CA TRP A 273 -16.03 -7.45 12.35
C TRP A 273 -16.69 -6.19 11.74
N GLU A 274 -17.93 -6.31 11.22
CA GLU A 274 -18.66 -5.17 10.64
C GLU A 274 -19.02 -4.10 11.67
N ASP A 275 -19.23 -4.49 12.94
CA ASP A 275 -19.46 -3.53 14.01
C ASP A 275 -18.28 -2.58 14.21
N PHE A 276 -17.08 -2.97 13.81
CA PHE A 276 -15.86 -2.17 13.90
C PHE A 276 -15.63 -1.29 12.67
N TRP A 277 -15.94 -1.80 11.46
CA TRP A 277 -15.67 -1.11 10.19
C TRP A 277 -16.88 -0.35 9.63
N LYS A 278 -18.10 -0.78 9.96
CA LYS A 278 -19.36 -0.25 9.42
C LYS A 278 -20.30 0.27 10.50
N GLY A 279 -20.01 -0.02 11.76
CA GLY A 279 -20.89 0.31 12.90
C GLY A 279 -20.90 1.80 13.26
N ASN A 280 -22.04 2.30 13.75
CA ASN A 280 -22.21 3.71 14.15
C ASN A 280 -21.42 4.08 15.42
N ASN A 281 -21.00 3.10 16.23
CA ASN A 281 -20.26 3.29 17.47
C ASN A 281 -18.84 2.76 17.34
N SER A 282 -18.19 3.08 16.22
CA SER A 282 -16.83 2.69 15.93
C SER A 282 -15.92 3.88 15.68
N LYS A 283 -14.62 3.69 15.91
CA LYS A 283 -13.56 4.63 15.53
C LYS A 283 -12.36 3.88 15.01
N ILE A 284 -11.79 4.39 13.91
CA ILE A 284 -10.66 3.78 13.23
C ILE A 284 -9.47 4.74 13.33
N TYR A 285 -8.35 4.22 13.83
CA TYR A 285 -7.07 4.91 13.84
C TYR A 285 -6.13 4.19 12.88
N LEU A 286 -5.61 4.90 11.89
CA LEU A 286 -4.58 4.41 11.00
C LEU A 286 -3.28 5.14 11.32
N VAL A 287 -2.29 4.40 11.80
CA VAL A 287 -1.01 4.93 12.25
C VAL A 287 0.06 4.57 11.24
N HIS A 288 0.68 5.60 10.65
CA HIS A 288 1.61 5.45 9.55
C HIS A 288 2.63 6.59 9.48
N ALA A 289 3.71 6.42 8.73
CA ALA A 289 4.69 7.47 8.45
C ALA A 289 4.12 8.53 7.47
N LYS A 290 4.79 9.70 7.41
CA LYS A 290 4.34 10.83 6.57
C LYS A 290 4.20 10.48 5.09
N ASP A 291 5.07 9.60 4.59
CA ASP A 291 5.10 9.21 3.17
C ASP A 291 3.89 8.36 2.79
N ASN A 292 3.20 7.79 3.77
CA ASN A 292 2.00 6.98 3.58
C ASN A 292 0.70 7.80 3.64
N ILE A 293 0.76 9.11 3.87
CA ILE A 293 -0.44 9.97 3.94
C ILE A 293 -1.36 9.78 2.73
N PRO A 294 -0.89 9.88 1.46
CA PRO A 294 -1.79 9.78 0.31
C PRO A 294 -2.53 8.45 0.22
N PHE A 295 -1.89 7.37 0.69
CA PHE A 295 -2.50 6.04 0.68
C PHE A 295 -3.62 5.91 1.71
N HIS A 296 -3.56 6.65 2.81
CA HIS A 296 -4.52 6.58 3.91
C HIS A 296 -5.59 7.66 3.87
N THR A 297 -5.30 8.81 3.29
CA THR A 297 -6.27 9.93 3.22
C THR A 297 -6.97 10.05 1.87
N VAL A 298 -6.45 9.39 0.82
CA VAL A 298 -7.00 9.46 -0.53
C VAL A 298 -7.30 8.07 -1.08
N ILE A 299 -6.27 7.21 -1.24
CA ILE A 299 -6.43 5.93 -1.94
C ILE A 299 -7.34 4.99 -1.15
N PHE A 300 -7.02 4.70 0.10
CA PHE A 300 -7.81 3.74 0.89
C PHE A 300 -9.27 4.16 1.07
N PRO A 301 -9.62 5.41 1.43
CA PRO A 301 -11.02 5.84 1.45
C PRO A 301 -11.73 5.67 0.10
N SER A 302 -11.06 5.98 -1.02
CA SER A 302 -11.63 5.77 -2.35
C SER A 302 -11.86 4.28 -2.67
N LEU A 303 -10.94 3.41 -2.25
CA LEU A 303 -11.11 1.96 -2.39
C LEU A 303 -12.31 1.45 -1.57
N LEU A 304 -12.47 1.93 -0.33
CA LEU A 304 -13.62 1.59 0.51
C LEU A 304 -14.94 2.03 -0.15
N LEU A 305 -15.00 3.25 -0.66
CA LEU A 305 -16.17 3.78 -1.37
C LEU A 305 -16.50 2.98 -2.63
N ALA A 306 -15.46 2.59 -3.38
CA ALA A 306 -15.63 1.85 -4.64
C ALA A 306 -16.24 0.45 -4.46
N THR A 307 -16.23 -0.10 -3.26
CA THR A 307 -16.89 -1.39 -2.98
C THR A 307 -18.40 -1.29 -2.87
N ASN A 308 -18.95 -0.12 -2.55
CA ASN A 308 -20.35 0.10 -2.17
C ASN A 308 -20.80 -0.68 -0.92
N ASP A 309 -19.87 -1.08 -0.05
CA ASP A 309 -20.14 -1.93 1.14
C ASP A 309 -20.39 -1.11 2.44
N ASN A 310 -20.65 0.18 2.34
CA ASN A 310 -20.96 1.07 3.49
C ASN A 310 -19.88 1.11 4.59
N TYR A 311 -18.61 1.05 4.23
CA TYR A 311 -17.50 1.36 5.15
C TYR A 311 -17.60 2.81 5.64
N ARG A 312 -17.02 3.09 6.83
CA ARG A 312 -17.08 4.40 7.46
C ARG A 312 -15.71 5.00 7.73
#